data_7baf4bb9f28861883caae52e758af04e
#
_entry.id   7baf4bb9f28861883caae52e758af04e
#
_cell.length_a   1.000
_cell.length_b   1.000
_cell.length_c   1.000
_cell.angle_alpha   90.00
_cell.angle_beta   90.00
_cell.angle_gamma   90.00
#
_symmetry.space_group_name_H-M   'P 1'
#
loop_
_entity.id
_entity.type
_entity.pdbx_description
1 polymer ?
#
loop_
_entity_poly.entity_id
_entity_poly.type
_entity_poly.pdbx_seq_one_letter_code
_entity_poly.pdbx_strand_id
1 'polypeptide(L)'
;MKNQTKIIAEIVVAVALAYVLNLIVILRLPQGGSVTAASMVPILWLALRRGAKIGVLGGVIFGLVDLFPQPFVVHPVQFLLDYPLAFGALGLAGLLRGHPITGVAVGIFGRFICHFISGVVFFATYAPTGMNPAVYSAVYNGSYLVVELVFSTVVVYMLFKRGIITMNL
;
A
#
# COMPACT_ATOMS: atom_id res chain seq x y z
N MET A 1 -26.23 0.03 -14.45
CA MET A 1 -25.16 0.45 -15.37
C MET A 1 -24.40 1.73 -14.90
N LYS A 2 -25.05 2.89 -14.71
CA LYS A 2 -24.35 4.14 -14.31
C LYS A 2 -23.46 4.04 -13.06
N ASN A 3 -23.83 3.25 -12.04
CA ASN A 3 -23.04 3.12 -10.81
C ASN A 3 -21.77 2.26 -11.02
N GLN A 4 -21.83 1.19 -11.80
CA GLN A 4 -20.69 0.33 -12.12
C GLN A 4 -19.63 1.08 -12.93
N THR A 5 -20.04 1.83 -13.95
CA THR A 5 -19.13 2.67 -14.75
C THR A 5 -18.41 3.70 -13.88
N LYS A 6 -19.10 4.29 -12.90
CA LYS A 6 -18.49 5.24 -11.96
C LYS A 6 -17.43 4.57 -11.07
N ILE A 7 -17.71 3.37 -10.55
CA ILE A 7 -16.75 2.61 -9.74
C ILE A 7 -15.51 2.26 -10.55
N ILE A 8 -15.68 1.78 -11.78
CA ILE A 8 -14.56 1.46 -12.67
C ILE A 8 -13.71 2.70 -12.94
N ALA A 9 -14.34 3.83 -13.24
CA ALA A 9 -13.63 5.10 -13.46
C ALA A 9 -12.84 5.53 -12.21
N GLU A 10 -13.42 5.40 -11.00
CA GLU A 10 -12.72 5.72 -9.76
C GLU A 10 -11.51 4.78 -9.50
N ILE A 11 -11.64 3.47 -9.81
CA ILE A 11 -10.51 2.53 -9.71
C ILE A 11 -9.40 2.96 -10.68
N VAL A 12 -9.72 3.22 -11.94
CA VAL A 12 -8.73 3.61 -12.96
C VAL A 12 -8.00 4.88 -12.55
N VAL A 13 -8.74 5.91 -12.13
CA VAL A 13 -8.16 7.20 -11.71
C VAL A 13 -7.30 7.02 -10.44
N ALA A 14 -7.76 6.24 -9.46
CA ALA A 14 -7.01 6.00 -8.24
C ALA A 14 -5.70 5.25 -8.51
N VAL A 15 -5.74 4.21 -9.35
CA VAL A 15 -4.54 3.44 -9.74
C VAL A 15 -3.57 4.31 -10.55
N ALA A 16 -4.05 5.07 -11.51
CA ALA A 16 -3.23 5.97 -12.31
C ALA A 16 -2.54 7.04 -11.44
N LEU A 17 -3.30 7.66 -10.51
CA LEU A 17 -2.75 8.65 -9.60
C LEU A 17 -1.74 8.02 -8.63
N ALA A 18 -2.03 6.82 -8.07
CA ALA A 18 -1.09 6.10 -7.24
C ALA A 18 0.22 5.82 -7.99
N TYR A 19 0.13 5.39 -9.26
CA TYR A 19 1.29 5.14 -10.10
C TYR A 19 2.13 6.40 -10.34
N VAL A 20 1.51 7.52 -10.71
CA VAL A 20 2.21 8.79 -10.91
C VAL A 20 2.91 9.26 -9.63
N LEU A 21 2.24 9.17 -8.47
CA LEU A 21 2.84 9.52 -7.18
C LEU A 21 3.97 8.56 -6.78
N ASN A 22 3.88 7.29 -7.18
CA ASN A 22 4.92 6.29 -6.93
C ASN A 22 6.22 6.56 -7.71
N LEU A 23 6.14 7.21 -8.86
CA LEU A 23 7.33 7.64 -9.61
C LEU A 23 8.12 8.74 -8.87
N ILE A 24 7.49 9.45 -7.93
CA ILE A 24 8.12 10.48 -7.12
C ILE A 24 8.65 9.84 -5.83
N VAL A 25 9.86 9.30 -5.91
CA VAL A 25 10.54 8.64 -4.78
C VAL A 25 11.30 9.69 -3.98
N ILE A 26 10.94 9.83 -2.69
CA ILE A 26 11.59 10.73 -1.73
C ILE A 26 12.85 10.07 -1.14
N LEU A 27 12.74 8.79 -0.78
CA LEU A 27 13.82 8.00 -0.21
C LEU A 27 13.78 6.59 -0.79
N ARG A 28 14.92 6.08 -1.23
CA ARG A 28 15.08 4.70 -1.70
C ARG A 28 16.03 3.94 -0.79
N LEU A 29 15.59 2.77 -0.36
CA LEU A 29 16.37 1.82 0.43
C LEU A 29 16.95 0.73 -0.49
N PRO A 30 18.07 0.09 -0.11
CA PRO A 30 18.52 -1.14 -0.76
C PRO A 30 17.38 -2.17 -0.79
N GLN A 31 17.42 -3.14 -1.71
CA GLN A 31 16.41 -4.20 -1.88
C GLN A 31 14.98 -3.72 -2.19
N GLY A 32 14.81 -2.50 -2.70
CA GLY A 32 13.56 -2.01 -3.30
C GLY A 32 12.60 -1.27 -2.36
N GLY A 33 12.85 -1.23 -1.05
CA GLY A 33 12.04 -0.41 -0.14
C GLY A 33 12.11 1.07 -0.50
N SER A 34 10.99 1.79 -0.46
CA SER A 34 10.97 3.22 -0.80
C SER A 34 9.90 3.99 -0.03
N VAL A 35 10.20 5.27 0.20
CA VAL A 35 9.22 6.27 0.65
C VAL A 35 8.86 7.13 -0.56
N THR A 36 7.58 7.25 -0.84
CA THR A 36 7.06 7.94 -2.01
C THR A 36 6.23 9.17 -1.65
N ALA A 37 5.82 9.95 -2.64
CA ALA A 37 4.96 11.11 -2.46
C ALA A 37 3.50 10.72 -2.19
N ALA A 38 3.27 9.94 -1.12
CA ALA A 38 1.94 9.47 -0.70
C ALA A 38 1.22 8.57 -1.75
N SER A 39 1.96 7.71 -2.46
CA SER A 39 1.42 6.83 -3.51
C SER A 39 0.32 5.89 -3.03
N MET A 40 0.29 5.54 -1.73
CA MET A 40 -0.75 4.69 -1.15
C MET A 40 -2.09 5.42 -0.93
N VAL A 41 -2.07 6.75 -0.85
CA VAL A 41 -3.27 7.55 -0.51
C VAL A 41 -4.43 7.35 -1.49
N PRO A 42 -4.25 7.31 -2.82
CA PRO A 42 -5.36 7.07 -3.74
C PRO A 42 -6.05 5.73 -3.52
N ILE A 43 -5.29 4.67 -3.18
CA ILE A 43 -5.86 3.34 -2.90
C ILE A 43 -6.58 3.33 -1.55
N LEU A 44 -5.99 3.96 -0.52
CA LEU A 44 -6.63 4.14 0.79
C LEU A 44 -7.93 4.97 0.67
N TRP A 45 -7.91 6.05 -0.12
CA TRP A 45 -9.09 6.85 -0.44
C TRP A 45 -10.19 6.01 -1.11
N LEU A 46 -9.83 5.20 -2.11
CA LEU A 46 -10.76 4.30 -2.81
C LEU A 46 -11.39 3.30 -1.82
N ALA A 47 -10.59 2.71 -0.95
CA ALA A 47 -11.04 1.76 0.08
C ALA A 47 -12.00 2.42 1.08
N LEU A 48 -11.64 3.57 1.63
CA LEU A 48 -12.46 4.31 2.59
C LEU A 48 -13.79 4.79 1.96
N ARG A 49 -13.76 5.16 0.68
CA ARG A 49 -14.93 5.62 -0.05
C ARG A 49 -15.85 4.48 -0.48
N ARG A 50 -15.32 3.40 -1.03
CA ARG A 50 -16.08 2.32 -1.71
C ARG A 50 -16.13 1.02 -0.92
N GLY A 51 -15.41 0.92 0.18
CA GLY A 51 -15.32 -0.28 1.00
C GLY A 51 -14.17 -1.21 0.60
N ALA A 52 -13.92 -2.20 1.45
CA ALA A 52 -12.74 -3.06 1.36
C ALA A 52 -12.63 -3.83 0.04
N LYS A 53 -13.75 -4.36 -0.49
CA LYS A 53 -13.72 -5.15 -1.75
C LYS A 53 -13.16 -4.35 -2.92
N ILE A 54 -13.61 -3.11 -3.09
CA ILE A 54 -13.16 -2.23 -4.17
C ILE A 54 -11.74 -1.71 -3.89
N GLY A 55 -11.42 -1.42 -2.62
CA GLY A 55 -10.08 -1.05 -2.21
C GLY A 55 -9.04 -2.14 -2.46
N VAL A 56 -9.37 -3.40 -2.11
CA VAL A 56 -8.50 -4.57 -2.40
C VAL A 56 -8.29 -4.74 -3.90
N LEU A 57 -9.38 -4.66 -4.70
CA LEU A 57 -9.27 -4.77 -6.16
C LEU A 57 -8.37 -3.68 -6.73
N GLY A 58 -8.56 -2.41 -6.34
CA GLY A 58 -7.72 -1.30 -6.78
C GLY A 58 -6.26 -1.47 -6.35
N GLY A 59 -6.03 -1.93 -5.11
CA GLY A 59 -4.69 -2.21 -4.59
C GLY A 59 -3.98 -3.34 -5.34
N VAL A 60 -4.68 -4.44 -5.63
CA VAL A 60 -4.14 -5.54 -6.44
C VAL A 60 -3.74 -5.06 -7.84
N ILE A 61 -4.61 -4.30 -8.50
CA ILE A 61 -4.31 -3.73 -9.83
C ILE A 61 -3.10 -2.79 -9.72
N PHE A 62 -3.05 -1.91 -8.72
CA PHE A 62 -1.92 -1.03 -8.51
C PHE A 62 -0.62 -1.82 -8.29
N GLY A 63 -0.64 -2.86 -7.44
CA GLY A 63 0.53 -3.73 -7.21
C GLY A 63 1.05 -4.41 -8.48
N LEU A 64 0.16 -4.80 -9.40
CA LEU A 64 0.57 -5.35 -10.70
C LEU A 64 1.18 -4.26 -11.61
N VAL A 65 0.64 -3.05 -11.58
CA VAL A 65 1.17 -1.92 -12.37
C VAL A 65 2.50 -1.42 -11.82
N ASP A 66 2.68 -1.43 -10.50
CA ASP A 66 3.91 -1.01 -9.80
C ASP A 66 5.14 -1.85 -10.18
N LEU A 67 4.94 -3.05 -10.68
CA LEU A 67 6.01 -3.91 -11.18
C LEU A 67 6.76 -3.33 -12.39
N PHE A 68 6.08 -2.54 -13.23
CA PHE A 68 6.65 -2.13 -14.54
C PHE A 68 7.89 -1.20 -14.45
N PRO A 69 7.98 -0.21 -13.55
CA PRO A 69 9.11 0.72 -13.57
C PRO A 69 10.43 0.06 -13.15
N GLN A 70 10.40 -0.80 -12.14
CA GLN A 70 11.59 -1.44 -11.58
C GLN A 70 11.21 -2.77 -10.92
N PRO A 71 11.08 -3.85 -11.71
CA PRO A 71 10.72 -5.14 -11.16
C PRO A 71 11.83 -5.70 -10.27
N PHE A 72 11.51 -6.01 -9.02
CA PHE A 72 12.39 -6.72 -8.10
C PHE A 72 11.75 -8.06 -7.73
N VAL A 73 11.92 -9.05 -8.60
CA VAL A 73 11.29 -10.36 -8.47
C VAL A 73 12.36 -11.43 -8.41
N VAL A 74 12.42 -12.14 -7.29
CA VAL A 74 13.35 -13.25 -7.05
C VAL A 74 12.64 -14.61 -7.00
N HIS A 75 11.33 -14.61 -6.72
CA HIS A 75 10.50 -15.82 -6.64
C HIS A 75 9.03 -15.49 -6.89
N PRO A 76 8.22 -16.39 -7.52
CA PRO A 76 6.80 -16.11 -7.77
C PRO A 76 5.97 -15.82 -6.51
N VAL A 77 6.26 -16.49 -5.39
CA VAL A 77 5.56 -16.24 -4.11
C VAL A 77 5.97 -14.89 -3.51
N GLN A 78 7.26 -14.52 -3.62
CA GLN A 78 7.73 -13.18 -3.23
C GLN A 78 7.01 -12.09 -4.05
N PHE A 79 6.91 -12.28 -5.36
CA PHE A 79 6.16 -11.37 -6.22
C PHE A 79 4.71 -11.17 -5.73
N LEU A 80 4.01 -12.26 -5.40
CA LEU A 80 2.64 -12.17 -4.89
C LEU A 80 2.57 -11.41 -3.56
N LEU A 81 3.51 -11.67 -2.65
CA LEU A 81 3.55 -11.02 -1.34
C LEU A 81 3.88 -9.53 -1.43
N ASP A 82 4.86 -9.16 -2.24
CA ASP A 82 5.40 -7.79 -2.25
C ASP A 82 4.60 -6.83 -3.14
N TYR A 83 3.88 -7.33 -4.13
CA TYR A 83 3.12 -6.50 -5.07
C TYR A 83 1.60 -6.65 -4.87
N PRO A 84 0.90 -7.63 -5.47
CA PRO A 84 -0.56 -7.63 -5.44
C PRO A 84 -1.14 -7.80 -4.04
N LEU A 85 -0.56 -8.63 -3.17
CA LEU A 85 -1.09 -8.84 -1.82
C LEU A 85 -0.77 -7.64 -0.90
N ALA A 86 0.47 -7.13 -0.95
CA ALA A 86 0.86 -5.99 -0.13
C ALA A 86 0.02 -4.74 -0.44
N PHE A 87 -0.13 -4.40 -1.72
CA PHE A 87 -0.96 -3.26 -2.11
C PHE A 87 -2.46 -3.55 -1.97
N GLY A 88 -2.89 -4.78 -2.19
CA GLY A 88 -4.26 -5.22 -1.92
C GLY A 88 -4.66 -5.06 -0.45
N ALA A 89 -3.73 -5.31 0.47
CA ALA A 89 -3.94 -5.15 1.91
C ALA A 89 -4.31 -3.71 2.30
N LEU A 90 -3.90 -2.69 1.54
CA LEU A 90 -4.35 -1.30 1.75
C LEU A 90 -5.88 -1.18 1.68
N GLY A 91 -6.53 -2.05 0.90
CA GLY A 91 -7.98 -2.12 0.79
C GLY A 91 -8.70 -2.47 2.10
N LEU A 92 -8.00 -3.08 3.08
CA LEU A 92 -8.54 -3.37 4.42
C LEU A 92 -8.94 -2.09 5.17
N ALA A 93 -8.38 -0.94 4.81
CA ALA A 93 -8.82 0.36 5.32
C ALA A 93 -10.34 0.56 5.14
N GLY A 94 -10.91 0.00 4.10
CA GLY A 94 -12.34 0.06 3.79
C GLY A 94 -13.24 -0.72 4.76
N LEU A 95 -12.71 -1.51 5.67
CA LEU A 95 -13.46 -2.13 6.77
C LEU A 95 -13.79 -1.10 7.86
N LEU A 96 -13.00 -0.05 7.97
CA LEU A 96 -13.09 0.97 9.03
C LEU A 96 -13.43 2.36 8.43
N ARG A 97 -14.42 2.39 7.54
CA ARG A 97 -14.82 3.61 6.79
C ARG A 97 -15.16 4.79 7.71
N GLY A 98 -15.80 4.52 8.87
CA GLY A 98 -16.13 5.54 9.87
C GLY A 98 -14.92 6.08 10.67
N HIS A 99 -13.77 5.41 10.60
CA HIS A 99 -12.55 5.74 11.33
C HIS A 99 -11.35 5.78 10.37
N PRO A 100 -11.22 6.82 9.52
CA PRO A 100 -10.25 6.83 8.42
C PRO A 100 -8.81 6.65 8.87
N ILE A 101 -8.41 7.26 10.00
CA ILE A 101 -7.04 7.12 10.54
C ILE A 101 -6.75 5.66 10.94
N THR A 102 -7.66 5.03 11.67
CA THR A 102 -7.53 3.61 12.04
C THR A 102 -7.55 2.72 10.79
N GLY A 103 -8.38 3.06 9.80
CA GLY A 103 -8.43 2.37 8.51
C GLY A 103 -7.07 2.42 7.79
N VAL A 104 -6.45 3.59 7.73
CA VAL A 104 -5.08 3.75 7.16
C VAL A 104 -4.08 2.87 7.89
N ALA A 105 -4.10 2.88 9.23
CA ALA A 105 -3.19 2.07 10.04
C ALA A 105 -3.38 0.57 9.76
N VAL A 106 -4.62 0.07 9.68
CA VAL A 106 -4.93 -1.33 9.37
C VAL A 106 -4.47 -1.71 7.97
N GLY A 107 -4.70 -0.87 6.96
CA GLY A 107 -4.27 -1.12 5.58
C GLY A 107 -2.74 -1.20 5.46
N ILE A 108 -2.03 -0.25 6.04
CA ILE A 108 -0.54 -0.22 6.00
C ILE A 108 0.06 -1.33 6.86
N PHE A 109 -0.56 -1.68 7.99
CA PHE A 109 -0.13 -2.83 8.78
C PHE A 109 -0.31 -4.15 8.01
N GLY A 110 -1.42 -4.31 7.28
CA GLY A 110 -1.61 -5.46 6.39
C GLY A 110 -0.50 -5.55 5.33
N ARG A 111 -0.13 -4.42 4.73
CA ARG A 111 1.01 -4.34 3.80
C ARG A 111 2.33 -4.72 4.49
N PHE A 112 2.56 -4.21 5.70
CA PHE A 112 3.74 -4.57 6.49
C PHE A 112 3.84 -6.08 6.71
N ILE A 113 2.75 -6.76 7.04
CA ILE A 113 2.75 -8.23 7.24
C ILE A 113 3.17 -8.96 5.95
N CYS A 114 2.69 -8.54 4.78
CA CYS A 114 3.08 -9.13 3.51
C CYS A 114 4.60 -8.99 3.27
N HIS A 115 5.14 -7.78 3.41
CA HIS A 115 6.57 -7.52 3.26
C HIS A 115 7.41 -8.19 4.35
N PHE A 116 6.91 -8.25 5.58
CA PHE A 116 7.59 -8.95 6.68
C PHE A 116 7.77 -10.42 6.37
N ILE A 117 6.71 -11.11 5.95
CA ILE A 117 6.77 -12.54 5.57
C ILE A 117 7.72 -12.73 4.38
N SER A 118 7.58 -11.89 3.36
CA SER A 118 8.48 -11.91 2.20
C SER A 118 9.95 -11.76 2.61
N GLY A 119 10.24 -10.78 3.47
CA GLY A 119 11.58 -10.50 3.95
C GLY A 119 12.19 -11.66 4.75
N VAL A 120 11.41 -12.31 5.61
CA VAL A 120 11.87 -13.47 6.37
C VAL A 120 12.18 -14.67 5.47
N VAL A 121 11.33 -14.91 4.46
CA VAL A 121 11.44 -16.12 3.63
C VAL A 121 12.44 -15.97 2.50
N PHE A 122 12.47 -14.81 1.82
CA PHE A 122 13.21 -14.63 0.56
C PHE A 122 14.46 -13.75 0.71
N PHE A 123 14.52 -12.93 1.76
CA PHE A 123 15.59 -11.95 1.95
C PHE A 123 16.42 -12.16 3.23
N ALA A 124 16.33 -13.36 3.84
CA ALA A 124 17.08 -13.73 5.04
C ALA A 124 18.60 -13.54 4.88
N THR A 125 19.12 -13.74 3.67
CA THR A 125 20.56 -13.63 3.35
C THR A 125 21.09 -12.19 3.42
N TYR A 126 20.21 -11.19 3.41
CA TYR A 126 20.60 -9.78 3.58
C TYR A 126 20.72 -9.37 5.05
N ALA A 127 20.29 -10.24 5.98
CA ALA A 127 20.47 -9.97 7.40
C ALA A 127 21.99 -9.98 7.75
N PRO A 128 22.47 -8.98 8.51
CA PRO A 128 23.85 -8.98 9.01
C PRO A 128 24.18 -10.25 9.78
N THR A 129 25.45 -10.66 9.75
CA THR A 129 25.91 -11.86 10.47
C THR A 129 25.51 -11.81 11.94
N GLY A 130 24.81 -12.85 12.41
CA GLY A 130 24.32 -12.96 13.77
C GLY A 130 22.95 -12.30 14.04
N MET A 131 22.37 -11.59 13.08
CA MET A 131 21.02 -11.03 13.22
C MET A 131 19.95 -12.02 12.78
N ASN A 132 18.89 -12.15 13.58
CA ASN A 132 17.75 -12.97 13.22
C ASN A 132 17.02 -12.38 12.00
N PRO A 133 16.74 -13.16 10.93
CA PRO A 133 16.04 -12.67 9.73
C PRO A 133 14.70 -11.99 10.00
N ALA A 134 13.95 -12.45 11.01
CA ALA A 134 12.68 -11.82 11.35
C ALA A 134 12.89 -10.40 11.94
N VAL A 135 13.92 -10.23 12.77
CA VAL A 135 14.29 -8.90 13.30
C VAL A 135 14.74 -7.98 12.17
N TYR A 136 15.59 -8.50 11.26
CA TYR A 136 16.02 -7.75 10.09
C TYR A 136 14.82 -7.30 9.23
N SER A 137 13.94 -8.23 8.87
CA SER A 137 12.76 -7.95 8.06
C SER A 137 11.82 -6.94 8.73
N ALA A 138 11.59 -7.07 10.04
CA ALA A 138 10.75 -6.13 10.78
C ALA A 138 11.33 -4.71 10.79
N VAL A 139 12.62 -4.57 11.06
CA VAL A 139 13.31 -3.28 11.09
C VAL A 139 13.37 -2.66 9.69
N TYR A 140 13.76 -3.44 8.69
CA TYR A 140 13.86 -2.97 7.32
C TYR A 140 12.51 -2.47 6.79
N ASN A 141 11.47 -3.32 6.83
CA ASN A 141 10.15 -2.94 6.31
C ASN A 141 9.45 -1.90 7.19
N GLY A 142 9.65 -1.96 8.51
CA GLY A 142 9.13 -0.97 9.45
C GLY A 142 9.69 0.42 9.20
N SER A 143 10.98 0.53 8.85
CA SER A 143 11.67 1.82 8.69
C SER A 143 11.02 2.74 7.66
N TYR A 144 10.66 2.24 6.49
CA TYR A 144 10.02 3.05 5.44
C TYR A 144 8.49 3.07 5.56
N LEU A 145 7.86 1.98 6.03
CA LEU A 145 6.40 1.93 6.15
C LEU A 145 5.87 2.80 7.30
N VAL A 146 6.65 3.03 8.37
CA VAL A 146 6.27 3.99 9.41
C VAL A 146 6.25 5.42 8.84
N VAL A 147 7.21 5.78 8.02
CA VAL A 147 7.22 7.09 7.35
C VAL A 147 6.02 7.22 6.42
N GLU A 148 5.76 6.20 5.60
CA GLU A 148 4.59 6.15 4.70
C GLU A 148 3.27 6.19 5.48
N LEU A 149 3.19 5.56 6.66
CA LEU A 149 2.03 5.62 7.54
C LEU A 149 1.74 7.05 7.99
N VAL A 150 2.78 7.78 8.43
CA VAL A 150 2.63 9.18 8.86
C VAL A 150 2.16 10.06 7.70
N PHE A 151 2.84 9.99 6.54
CA PHE A 151 2.46 10.75 5.35
C PHE A 151 1.03 10.44 4.91
N SER A 152 0.68 9.16 4.77
CA SER A 152 -0.65 8.74 4.33
C SER A 152 -1.73 9.16 5.33
N THR A 153 -1.46 9.07 6.64
CA THR A 153 -2.39 9.48 7.69
C THR A 153 -2.68 10.97 7.62
N VAL A 154 -1.63 11.80 7.48
CA VAL A 154 -1.80 13.26 7.39
C VAL A 154 -2.62 13.63 6.15
N VAL A 155 -2.29 13.08 4.99
CA VAL A 155 -2.99 13.40 3.74
C VAL A 155 -4.45 12.91 3.79
N VAL A 156 -4.70 11.66 4.21
CA VAL A 156 -6.06 11.11 4.34
C VAL A 156 -6.88 11.92 5.35
N TYR A 157 -6.31 12.34 6.47
CA TYR A 157 -6.97 13.19 7.44
C TYR A 157 -7.38 14.56 6.85
N MET A 158 -6.48 15.18 6.08
CA MET A 158 -6.80 16.44 5.39
C MET A 158 -7.91 16.27 4.36
N LEU A 159 -7.88 15.19 3.58
CA LEU A 159 -8.92 14.88 2.59
C LEU A 159 -10.27 14.60 3.27
N PHE A 160 -10.25 13.92 4.40
CA PHE A 160 -11.45 13.65 5.19
C PHE A 160 -12.06 14.96 5.76
N LYS A 161 -11.24 15.82 6.37
CA LYS A 161 -11.70 17.12 6.88
C LYS A 161 -12.29 18.02 5.79
N ARG A 162 -11.78 17.93 4.56
CA ARG A 162 -12.30 18.71 3.42
C ARG A 162 -13.53 18.08 2.76
N GLY A 163 -14.05 16.98 3.28
CA GLY A 163 -15.23 16.30 2.72
C GLY A 163 -14.97 15.60 1.38
N ILE A 164 -13.71 15.42 0.98
CA ILE A 164 -13.34 14.74 -0.27
C ILE A 164 -13.50 13.22 -0.13
N ILE A 165 -13.36 12.70 1.09
CA ILE A 165 -13.74 11.33 1.45
C ILE A 165 -15.18 11.38 1.96
N THR A 166 -16.14 11.46 1.06
CA THR A 166 -17.56 11.28 1.41
C THR A 166 -17.86 9.79 1.44
N MET A 167 -18.24 9.30 2.61
CA MET A 167 -18.67 7.93 2.77
C MET A 167 -20.07 7.81 2.15
N ASN A 168 -20.17 7.14 1.00
CA ASN A 168 -21.46 6.64 0.54
C ASN A 168 -21.79 5.40 1.39
N LEU A 169 -22.48 5.60 2.49
CA LEU A 169 -23.10 4.55 3.30
C LEU A 169 -24.21 3.88 2.50
#